data_c797900603c3db0e40bddaa1b9568450
#
_entry.id   c797900603c3db0e40bddaa1b9568450
#
_cell.length_a   1.000
_cell.length_b   1.000
_cell.length_c   1.000
_cell.angle_alpha   90.00
_cell.angle_beta   90.00
_cell.angle_gamma   90.00
#
_symmetry.space_group_name_H-M   'P 1'
#
loop_
_entity.id
_entity.type
_entity.pdbx_description
1 polymer ?
#
loop_
_entity_poly.entity_id
_entity_poly.type
_entity_poly.pdbx_seq_one_letter_code
_entity_poly.pdbx_strand_id
1 'polypeptide(L)'
;ARVIVVEVDPHRALEALMDGFEVMDMNAASRVGDVFITVTGNTKVIRREHFENMKDGVLLANAGHFDVEVYVPDLRELAVERRQPRDNIETFVTADGRRLHLVGEGRLVNLAAGDGHPVEIMDLSFAMQLLSSLYIANNRLEPGLYNVPEELDRRIAELKLESLGITIEKLTPEQEEYMASWRE
;
A
#
# COMPACT_ATOMS: atom_id res chain seq x y z
N ALA A 1 -17.80 -5.13 2.56
CA ALA A 1 -17.72 -3.70 2.23
C ALA A 1 -17.84 -3.53 0.71
N ARG A 2 -18.41 -2.43 0.26
CA ARG A 2 -18.34 -1.99 -1.13
C ARG A 2 -17.03 -1.26 -1.31
N VAL A 3 -16.18 -1.73 -2.22
CA VAL A 3 -14.86 -1.14 -2.48
C VAL A 3 -14.89 -0.37 -3.80
N ILE A 4 -14.39 0.86 -3.75
CA ILE A 4 -14.23 1.74 -4.90
C ILE A 4 -12.73 2.00 -5.07
N VAL A 5 -12.22 1.80 -6.27
CA VAL A 5 -10.82 2.10 -6.63
C VAL A 5 -10.79 3.41 -7.40
N VAL A 6 -9.89 4.29 -6.99
CA VAL A 6 -9.57 5.54 -7.69
C VAL A 6 -8.14 5.41 -8.21
N GLU A 7 -7.99 5.39 -9.53
CA GLU A 7 -6.70 5.12 -10.17
C GLU A 7 -6.51 6.06 -11.37
N VAL A 8 -5.27 6.44 -11.66
CA VAL A 8 -4.90 7.31 -12.78
C VAL A 8 -4.34 6.53 -13.96
N ASP A 9 -3.79 5.33 -13.73
CA ASP A 9 -3.31 4.44 -14.78
C ASP A 9 -4.47 3.62 -15.35
N PRO A 10 -4.75 3.72 -16.68
CA PRO A 10 -5.89 3.04 -17.28
C PRO A 10 -5.79 1.52 -17.24
N HIS A 11 -4.58 0.94 -17.26
CA HIS A 11 -4.43 -0.53 -17.18
C HIS A 11 -4.76 -1.03 -15.77
N ARG A 12 -4.27 -0.35 -14.73
CA ARG A 12 -4.59 -0.68 -13.34
C ARG A 12 -6.06 -0.44 -13.01
N ALA A 13 -6.66 0.60 -13.58
CA ALA A 13 -8.09 0.84 -13.46
C ALA A 13 -8.93 -0.30 -14.08
N LEU A 14 -8.53 -0.79 -15.25
CA LEU A 14 -9.16 -1.96 -15.89
C LEU A 14 -8.92 -3.24 -15.09
N GLU A 15 -7.75 -3.46 -14.54
CA GLU A 15 -7.45 -4.59 -13.66
C GLU A 15 -8.39 -4.60 -12.46
N ALA A 16 -8.51 -3.46 -11.76
CA ALA A 16 -9.43 -3.33 -10.64
C ALA A 16 -10.89 -3.60 -11.04
N LEU A 17 -11.33 -3.13 -12.21
CA LEU A 17 -12.66 -3.39 -12.74
C LEU A 17 -12.88 -4.88 -13.02
N MET A 18 -11.89 -5.58 -13.59
CA MET A 18 -11.94 -7.01 -13.87
C MET A 18 -11.94 -7.85 -12.58
N ASP A 19 -11.29 -7.37 -11.53
CA ASP A 19 -11.34 -7.96 -10.19
C ASP A 19 -12.68 -7.76 -9.47
N GLY A 20 -13.62 -7.05 -10.12
CA GLY A 20 -14.98 -6.84 -9.62
C GLY A 20 -15.17 -5.61 -8.74
N PHE A 21 -14.20 -4.70 -8.70
CA PHE A 21 -14.32 -3.43 -7.99
C PHE A 21 -15.00 -2.36 -8.85
N GLU A 22 -15.62 -1.38 -8.19
CA GLU A 22 -16.04 -0.17 -8.88
C GLU A 22 -14.85 0.76 -9.09
N VAL A 23 -14.80 1.41 -10.25
CA VAL A 23 -13.77 2.40 -10.57
C VAL A 23 -14.43 3.73 -10.88
N MET A 24 -13.95 4.80 -10.25
CA MET A 24 -14.42 6.16 -10.53
C MET A 24 -13.34 7.20 -10.20
N ASP A 25 -13.56 8.45 -10.60
CA ASP A 25 -12.69 9.55 -10.21
C ASP A 25 -12.89 9.95 -8.73
N MET A 26 -11.91 10.69 -8.18
CA MET A 26 -11.94 11.10 -6.77
C MET A 26 -13.10 12.06 -6.46
N ASN A 27 -13.55 12.90 -7.40
CA ASN A 27 -14.67 13.79 -7.18
C ASN A 27 -15.99 13.01 -7.02
N ALA A 28 -16.19 11.95 -7.79
CA ALA A 28 -17.31 11.04 -7.63
C ALA A 28 -17.20 10.23 -6.33
N ALA A 29 -16.01 9.66 -6.07
CA ALA A 29 -15.75 8.86 -4.87
C ALA A 29 -15.94 9.67 -3.58
N SER A 30 -15.53 10.96 -3.55
CA SER A 30 -15.67 11.82 -2.36
C SER A 30 -17.11 11.98 -1.89
N ARG A 31 -18.09 11.88 -2.79
CA ARG A 31 -19.52 12.02 -2.47
C ARG A 31 -20.16 10.76 -1.88
N VAL A 32 -19.57 9.59 -2.13
CA VAL A 32 -20.18 8.29 -1.79
C VAL A 32 -19.36 7.49 -0.79
N GLY A 33 -18.07 7.76 -0.66
CA GLY A 33 -17.17 7.05 0.25
C GLY A 33 -17.45 7.34 1.73
N ASP A 34 -17.26 6.35 2.57
CA ASP A 34 -17.34 6.45 4.02
C ASP A 34 -15.94 6.34 4.65
N VAL A 35 -15.04 5.60 4.01
CA VAL A 35 -13.63 5.43 4.40
C VAL A 35 -12.75 5.65 3.18
N PHE A 36 -11.71 6.47 3.32
CA PHE A 36 -10.72 6.71 2.29
C PHE A 36 -9.35 6.26 2.80
N ILE A 37 -8.66 5.45 1.99
CA ILE A 37 -7.31 4.99 2.27
C ILE A 37 -6.45 5.34 1.05
N THR A 38 -5.50 6.26 1.22
CA THR A 38 -4.56 6.63 0.17
C THR A 38 -3.33 5.73 0.20
N VAL A 39 -2.89 5.24 -0.96
CA VAL A 39 -1.81 4.25 -1.12
C VAL A 39 -0.92 4.55 -2.35
N THR A 40 -0.84 5.80 -2.78
CA THR A 40 -0.31 6.16 -4.10
C THR A 40 1.17 6.52 -4.10
N GLY A 41 1.74 6.92 -2.96
CA GLY A 41 3.08 7.49 -2.87
C GLY A 41 3.20 8.90 -3.51
N ASN A 42 2.07 9.53 -3.89
CA ASN A 42 2.02 10.84 -4.51
C ASN A 42 1.63 11.93 -3.49
N THR A 43 1.40 13.15 -3.91
CA THR A 43 1.00 14.25 -3.04
C THR A 43 -0.39 14.77 -3.41
N LYS A 44 -1.12 15.32 -2.41
CA LYS A 44 -2.43 15.98 -2.59
C LYS A 44 -3.46 15.12 -3.32
N VAL A 45 -3.46 13.83 -3.05
CA VAL A 45 -4.42 12.88 -3.63
C VAL A 45 -5.82 13.23 -3.16
N ILE A 46 -5.97 13.53 -1.87
CA ILE A 46 -7.21 14.09 -1.30
C ILE A 46 -6.91 15.52 -0.85
N ARG A 47 -7.64 16.48 -1.40
CA ARG A 47 -7.46 17.91 -1.20
C ARG A 47 -8.79 18.64 -1.05
N ARG A 48 -8.79 19.96 -0.95
CA ARG A 48 -9.93 20.81 -0.58
C ARG A 48 -11.23 20.45 -1.28
N GLU A 49 -11.23 20.38 -2.61
CA GLU A 49 -12.43 20.09 -3.42
C GLU A 49 -13.09 18.75 -3.08
N HIS A 50 -12.28 17.77 -2.62
CA HIS A 50 -12.77 16.47 -2.20
C HIS A 50 -13.39 16.56 -0.79
N PHE A 51 -12.72 17.21 0.16
CA PHE A 51 -13.23 17.40 1.53
C PHE A 51 -14.56 18.15 1.54
N GLU A 52 -14.73 19.14 0.65
CA GLU A 52 -15.96 19.91 0.51
C GLU A 52 -17.17 19.04 0.08
N ASN A 53 -16.93 17.93 -0.60
CA ASN A 53 -17.94 17.00 -1.09
C ASN A 53 -18.17 15.77 -0.18
N MET A 54 -17.31 15.52 0.80
CA MET A 54 -17.39 14.34 1.66
C MET A 54 -18.59 14.36 2.59
N LYS A 55 -19.04 13.17 2.98
CA LYS A 55 -20.13 12.99 3.94
C LYS A 55 -19.71 13.37 5.36
N ASP A 56 -20.68 13.59 6.24
CA ASP A 56 -20.44 13.62 7.68
C ASP A 56 -19.99 12.24 8.19
N GLY A 57 -18.98 12.24 9.05
CA GLY A 57 -18.44 11.03 9.67
C GLY A 57 -17.45 10.24 8.82
N VAL A 58 -16.99 10.78 7.69
CA VAL A 58 -15.98 10.11 6.85
C VAL A 58 -14.68 9.87 7.62
N LEU A 59 -14.04 8.74 7.35
CA LEU A 59 -12.73 8.38 7.89
C LEU A 59 -11.66 8.48 6.80
N LEU A 60 -10.57 9.20 7.11
CA LEU A 60 -9.41 9.41 6.24
C LEU A 60 -8.19 8.72 6.82
N ALA A 61 -7.52 7.91 6.05
CA ALA A 61 -6.27 7.25 6.42
C ALA A 61 -5.27 7.30 5.26
N ASN A 62 -3.99 7.38 5.59
CA ASN A 62 -2.92 7.29 4.62
C ASN A 62 -2.08 6.03 4.88
N ALA A 63 -1.87 5.21 3.87
CA ALA A 63 -0.92 4.10 3.87
C ALA A 63 0.27 4.34 2.92
N GLY A 64 0.38 5.54 2.36
CA GLY A 64 1.59 6.00 1.67
C GLY A 64 2.69 6.39 2.65
N HIS A 65 3.93 6.47 2.16
CA HIS A 65 5.11 6.64 3.01
C HIS A 65 5.14 7.97 3.78
N PHE A 66 4.73 9.08 3.15
CA PHE A 66 4.72 10.41 3.73
C PHE A 66 3.29 10.93 3.97
N ASP A 67 3.15 11.87 4.90
CA ASP A 67 1.90 12.54 5.28
C ASP A 67 1.45 13.62 4.28
N VAL A 68 1.59 13.36 2.99
CA VAL A 68 1.34 14.32 1.91
C VAL A 68 0.15 13.97 1.01
N GLU A 69 -0.33 12.73 1.08
CA GLU A 69 -1.40 12.25 0.21
C GLU A 69 -2.76 12.82 0.61
N VAL A 70 -3.11 12.77 1.90
CA VAL A 70 -4.23 13.52 2.47
C VAL A 70 -3.70 14.91 2.81
N TYR A 71 -4.11 15.93 2.05
CA TYR A 71 -3.54 17.26 2.21
C TYR A 71 -4.11 17.99 3.44
N VAL A 72 -3.52 17.71 4.58
CA VAL A 72 -3.95 18.20 5.90
C VAL A 72 -4.05 19.73 6.01
N PRO A 73 -3.19 20.56 5.34
CA PRO A 73 -3.36 22.01 5.36
C PRO A 73 -4.76 22.46 4.88
N ASP A 74 -5.26 21.94 3.76
CA ASP A 74 -6.60 22.27 3.28
C ASP A 74 -7.69 21.84 4.26
N LEU A 75 -7.52 20.69 4.90
CA LEU A 75 -8.45 20.18 5.91
C LEU A 75 -8.49 21.09 7.14
N ARG A 76 -7.34 21.62 7.56
CA ARG A 76 -7.23 22.59 8.65
C ARG A 76 -7.88 23.92 8.33
N GLU A 77 -7.75 24.41 7.10
CA GLU A 77 -8.38 25.66 6.66
C GLU A 77 -9.91 25.53 6.54
N LEU A 78 -10.41 24.37 6.15
CA LEU A 78 -11.84 24.08 6.03
C LEU A 78 -12.52 23.96 7.39
N ALA A 79 -11.80 23.54 8.42
CA ALA A 79 -12.34 23.26 9.75
C ALA A 79 -12.53 24.55 10.57
N VAL A 80 -13.70 24.69 11.18
CA VAL A 80 -14.00 25.72 12.19
C VAL A 80 -13.68 25.25 13.62
N GLU A 81 -13.59 23.94 13.83
CA GLU A 81 -13.24 23.33 15.10
C GLU A 81 -12.43 22.05 14.87
N ARG A 82 -11.53 21.76 15.81
CA ARG A 82 -10.73 20.53 15.82
C ARG A 82 -10.86 19.85 17.18
N ARG A 83 -11.07 18.52 17.17
CA ARG A 83 -11.20 17.69 18.36
C ARG A 83 -10.33 16.45 18.22
N GLN A 84 -9.86 15.92 19.35
CA GLN A 84 -9.17 14.63 19.39
C GLN A 84 -10.00 13.65 20.25
N PRO A 85 -10.99 12.95 19.67
CA PRO A 85 -11.90 12.08 20.41
C PRO A 85 -11.22 10.80 20.92
N ARG A 86 -10.12 10.37 20.29
CA ARG A 86 -9.31 9.20 20.66
C ARG A 86 -7.85 9.45 20.32
N ASP A 87 -6.97 8.64 20.88
CA ASP A 87 -5.59 8.57 20.43
C ASP A 87 -5.54 8.22 18.95
N ASN A 88 -4.66 8.87 18.22
CA ASN A 88 -4.44 8.74 16.78
C ASN A 88 -5.67 9.06 15.88
N ILE A 89 -6.73 9.68 16.39
CA ILE A 89 -7.86 10.15 15.58
C ILE A 89 -8.10 11.62 15.86
N GLU A 90 -7.93 12.47 14.86
CA GLU A 90 -8.28 13.88 14.88
C GLU A 90 -9.60 14.10 14.10
N THR A 91 -10.51 14.88 14.64
CA THR A 91 -11.77 15.24 14.01
C THR A 91 -11.77 16.70 13.65
N PHE A 92 -12.02 16.98 12.38
CA PHE A 92 -12.17 18.31 11.80
C PHE A 92 -13.66 18.58 11.58
N VAL A 93 -14.18 19.63 12.21
CA VAL A 93 -15.58 20.03 12.08
C VAL A 93 -15.63 21.19 11.09
N THR A 94 -16.37 21.04 10.01
CA THR A 94 -16.55 22.07 8.98
C THR A 94 -17.63 23.08 9.35
N ALA A 95 -17.71 24.20 8.66
CA ALA A 95 -18.68 25.27 8.94
C ALA A 95 -20.15 24.83 8.82
N ASP A 96 -20.42 23.82 7.99
CA ASP A 96 -21.75 23.20 7.82
C ASP A 96 -22.02 22.08 8.85
N GLY A 97 -21.10 21.84 9.79
CA GLY A 97 -21.25 20.90 10.89
C GLY A 97 -20.84 19.46 10.58
N ARG A 98 -20.33 19.16 9.38
CA ARG A 98 -19.82 17.83 9.03
C ARG A 98 -18.51 17.56 9.78
N ARG A 99 -18.31 16.31 10.13
CA ARG A 99 -17.10 15.79 10.82
C ARG A 99 -16.30 14.94 9.87
N LEU A 100 -15.06 15.30 9.69
CA LEU A 100 -14.08 14.53 8.92
C LEU A 100 -13.04 14.00 9.90
N HIS A 101 -12.84 12.69 9.95
CA HIS A 101 -11.94 12.04 10.89
C HIS A 101 -10.63 11.66 10.18
N LEU A 102 -9.51 12.08 10.71
CA LEU A 102 -8.17 11.77 10.18
C LEU A 102 -7.45 10.83 11.15
N VAL A 103 -6.98 9.71 10.66
CA VAL A 103 -6.21 8.72 11.43
C VAL A 103 -4.72 9.02 11.32
N GLY A 104 -4.00 8.93 12.44
CA GLY A 104 -2.55 9.03 12.51
C GLY A 104 -1.99 10.36 12.00
N GLU A 105 -2.78 11.45 12.04
CA GLU A 105 -2.39 12.78 11.53
C GLU A 105 -2.07 12.79 10.02
N GLY A 106 -2.55 11.79 9.26
CA GLY A 106 -2.22 11.59 7.84
C GLY A 106 -0.88 10.89 7.60
N ARG A 107 -0.18 10.48 8.66
CA ARG A 107 1.04 9.66 8.57
C ARG A 107 0.70 8.22 8.19
N LEU A 108 1.71 7.44 7.84
CA LEU A 108 1.61 6.01 7.50
C LEU A 108 0.85 5.24 8.60
N VAL A 109 -0.42 4.91 8.32
CA VAL A 109 -1.42 4.47 9.32
C VAL A 109 -1.02 3.19 10.04
N ASN A 110 -0.40 2.23 9.34
CA ASN A 110 0.02 0.95 9.93
C ASN A 110 1.15 1.10 10.96
N LEU A 111 1.92 2.19 10.91
CA LEU A 111 2.96 2.50 11.89
C LEU A 111 2.50 3.53 12.92
N ALA A 112 1.69 4.51 12.51
CA ALA A 112 1.26 5.60 13.39
C ALA A 112 0.08 5.21 14.29
N ALA A 113 -0.79 4.30 13.83
CA ALA A 113 -2.03 3.93 14.50
C ALA A 113 -2.33 2.42 14.46
N GLY A 114 -1.34 1.57 14.14
CA GLY A 114 -1.43 0.12 14.10
C GLY A 114 -0.13 -0.53 14.60
N ASP A 115 -0.13 -1.86 14.62
CA ASP A 115 1.00 -2.67 15.13
C ASP A 115 2.07 -2.96 14.06
N GLY A 116 1.96 -2.36 12.86
CA GLY A 116 2.86 -2.61 11.74
C GLY A 116 2.48 -3.87 10.94
N HIS A 117 3.49 -4.48 10.30
CA HIS A 117 3.29 -5.69 9.51
C HIS A 117 3.40 -6.95 10.37
N PRO A 118 2.62 -8.01 10.06
CA PRO A 118 2.78 -9.30 10.70
C PRO A 118 4.20 -9.86 10.54
N VAL A 119 4.68 -10.55 11.58
CA VAL A 119 6.04 -11.11 11.60
C VAL A 119 6.28 -12.10 10.47
N GLU A 120 5.25 -12.84 10.07
CA GLU A 120 5.30 -13.83 8.99
C GLU A 120 5.62 -13.21 7.61
N ILE A 121 5.22 -11.95 7.40
CA ILE A 121 5.53 -11.18 6.18
C ILE A 121 6.92 -10.57 6.31
N MET A 122 7.24 -9.98 7.47
CA MET A 122 8.53 -9.35 7.70
C MET A 122 9.69 -10.35 7.70
N ASP A 123 9.45 -11.61 8.07
CA ASP A 123 10.41 -12.69 8.01
C ASP A 123 11.06 -12.83 6.60
N LEU A 124 10.24 -12.86 5.55
CA LEU A 124 10.73 -12.91 4.17
C LEU A 124 11.55 -11.66 3.80
N SER A 125 11.09 -10.47 4.21
CA SER A 125 11.81 -9.21 3.95
C SER A 125 13.16 -9.18 4.65
N PHE A 126 13.24 -9.62 5.90
CA PHE A 126 14.49 -9.68 6.64
C PHE A 126 15.44 -10.75 6.11
N ALA A 127 14.94 -11.90 5.70
CA ALA A 127 15.74 -12.93 5.03
C ALA A 127 16.35 -12.40 3.73
N MET A 128 15.58 -11.66 2.92
CA MET A 128 16.07 -11.01 1.70
C MET A 128 17.16 -9.99 2.01
N GLN A 129 16.97 -9.13 3.00
CA GLN A 129 17.97 -8.14 3.41
C GLN A 129 19.25 -8.79 3.89
N LEU A 130 19.15 -9.86 4.71
CA LEU A 130 20.28 -10.60 5.22
C LEU A 130 21.09 -11.26 4.10
N LEU A 131 20.43 -12.04 3.23
CA LEU A 131 21.10 -12.74 2.14
C LEU A 131 21.69 -11.79 1.10
N SER A 132 21.00 -10.68 0.80
CA SER A 132 21.55 -9.64 -0.07
C SER A 132 22.78 -8.97 0.53
N SER A 133 22.79 -8.71 1.84
CA SER A 133 23.95 -8.16 2.54
C SER A 133 25.13 -9.12 2.53
N LEU A 134 24.88 -10.42 2.75
CA LEU A 134 25.91 -11.47 2.64
C LEU A 134 26.43 -11.59 1.21
N TYR A 135 25.57 -11.49 0.22
CA TYR A 135 25.97 -11.52 -1.19
C TYR A 135 26.91 -10.36 -1.52
N ILE A 136 26.57 -9.13 -1.11
CA ILE A 136 27.43 -7.95 -1.32
C ILE A 136 28.76 -8.11 -0.59
N ALA A 137 28.75 -8.61 0.65
CA ALA A 137 29.97 -8.80 1.44
C ALA A 137 30.94 -9.84 0.82
N ASN A 138 30.42 -10.84 0.13
CA ASN A 138 31.21 -11.91 -0.48
C ASN A 138 31.55 -11.69 -1.97
N ASN A 139 30.99 -10.65 -2.60
CA ASN A 139 31.21 -10.32 -4.00
C ASN A 139 31.77 -8.91 -4.14
N ARG A 140 32.78 -8.75 -4.98
CA ARG A 140 33.29 -7.42 -5.33
C ARG A 140 32.44 -6.82 -6.42
N LEU A 141 31.45 -6.01 -6.02
CA LEU A 141 30.58 -5.29 -6.94
C LEU A 141 31.13 -3.88 -7.15
N GLU A 142 31.11 -3.40 -8.41
CA GLU A 142 31.36 -1.99 -8.69
C GLU A 142 30.18 -1.14 -8.18
N PRO A 143 30.39 0.15 -7.84
CA PRO A 143 29.29 1.02 -7.44
C PRO A 143 28.19 1.09 -8.52
N GLY A 144 26.95 0.73 -8.14
CA GLY A 144 25.84 0.67 -9.09
C GLY A 144 24.53 0.22 -8.45
N LEU A 145 23.48 0.15 -9.25
CA LEU A 145 22.20 -0.43 -8.87
C LEU A 145 22.11 -1.85 -9.44
N TYR A 146 21.87 -2.80 -8.57
CA TYR A 146 21.77 -4.22 -8.91
C TYR A 146 20.42 -4.78 -8.49
N ASN A 147 19.85 -5.64 -9.32
CA ASN A 147 18.75 -6.47 -8.89
C ASN A 147 19.26 -7.56 -7.93
N VAL A 148 18.43 -7.99 -7.00
CA VAL A 148 18.72 -9.17 -6.19
C VAL A 148 18.83 -10.38 -7.12
N PRO A 149 19.89 -11.20 -6.99
CA PRO A 149 20.00 -12.42 -7.78
C PRO A 149 18.81 -13.35 -7.58
N GLU A 150 18.27 -13.87 -8.67
CA GLU A 150 17.06 -14.71 -8.66
C GLU A 150 17.23 -15.98 -7.80
N GLU A 151 18.44 -16.52 -7.74
CA GLU A 151 18.76 -17.68 -6.90
C GLU A 151 18.62 -17.37 -5.39
N LEU A 152 18.88 -16.12 -4.96
CA LEU A 152 18.67 -15.72 -3.56
C LEU A 152 17.19 -15.63 -3.23
N ASP A 153 16.41 -15.02 -4.12
CA ASP A 153 14.96 -14.92 -3.95
C ASP A 153 14.31 -16.31 -3.89
N ARG A 154 14.66 -17.18 -4.82
CA ARG A 154 14.23 -18.58 -4.83
C ARG A 154 14.62 -19.31 -3.55
N ARG A 155 15.86 -19.15 -3.08
CA ARG A 155 16.33 -19.82 -1.86
C ARG A 155 15.55 -19.40 -0.61
N ILE A 156 15.16 -18.13 -0.52
CA ILE A 156 14.33 -17.63 0.58
C ILE A 156 12.94 -18.26 0.56
N ALA A 157 12.33 -18.33 -0.62
CA ALA A 157 11.01 -18.97 -0.80
C ALA A 157 11.07 -20.46 -0.43
N GLU A 158 12.12 -21.19 -0.86
CA GLU A 158 12.34 -22.60 -0.49
C GLU A 158 12.48 -22.78 1.03
N LEU A 159 13.32 -21.98 1.68
CA LEU A 159 13.51 -22.03 3.13
C LEU A 159 12.20 -21.78 3.88
N LYS A 160 11.38 -20.83 3.39
CA LYS A 160 10.08 -20.55 3.98
C LYS A 160 9.13 -21.74 3.84
N LEU A 161 9.05 -22.36 2.67
CA LEU A 161 8.24 -23.54 2.43
C LEU A 161 8.70 -24.73 3.30
N GLU A 162 10.03 -24.95 3.38
CA GLU A 162 10.62 -25.96 4.26
C GLU A 162 10.21 -25.73 5.72
N SER A 163 10.27 -24.50 6.21
CA SER A 163 9.90 -24.15 7.59
C SER A 163 8.41 -24.39 7.91
N LEU A 164 7.57 -24.32 6.89
CA LEU A 164 6.13 -24.59 6.97
C LEU A 164 5.79 -26.08 6.74
N GLY A 165 6.78 -26.93 6.43
CA GLY A 165 6.57 -28.35 6.09
C GLY A 165 5.87 -28.55 4.75
N ILE A 166 5.93 -27.56 3.85
CA ILE A 166 5.28 -27.59 2.53
C ILE A 166 6.29 -28.11 1.50
N THR A 167 5.88 -29.17 0.79
CA THR A 167 6.63 -29.69 -0.37
C THR A 167 5.90 -29.30 -1.63
N ILE A 168 6.63 -28.77 -2.62
CA ILE A 168 6.11 -28.44 -3.95
C ILE A 168 6.61 -29.43 -5.00
N GLU A 169 5.89 -29.52 -6.10
CA GLU A 169 6.25 -30.36 -7.25
C GLU A 169 7.53 -29.83 -7.91
N LYS A 170 8.28 -30.75 -8.53
CA LYS A 170 9.46 -30.43 -9.33
C LYS A 170 9.22 -30.85 -10.78
N LEU A 171 9.74 -30.05 -11.70
CA LEU A 171 9.68 -30.42 -13.12
C LEU A 171 10.47 -31.72 -13.36
N THR A 172 9.93 -32.57 -14.21
CA THR A 172 10.68 -33.71 -14.74
C THR A 172 11.68 -33.22 -15.79
N PRO A 173 12.77 -33.99 -16.06
CA PRO A 173 13.71 -33.63 -17.14
C PRO A 173 13.04 -33.38 -18.50
N GLU A 174 12.00 -34.15 -18.81
CA GLU A 174 11.22 -33.98 -20.05
C GLU A 174 10.46 -32.65 -20.09
N GLN A 175 9.91 -32.21 -18.94
CA GLN A 175 9.25 -30.93 -18.82
C GLN A 175 10.22 -29.75 -18.91
N GLU A 176 11.40 -29.90 -18.32
CA GLU A 176 12.48 -28.89 -18.43
C GLU A 176 12.96 -28.75 -19.88
N GLU A 177 13.18 -29.86 -20.58
CA GLU A 177 13.55 -29.87 -21.99
C GLU A 177 12.48 -29.22 -22.86
N TYR A 178 11.21 -29.58 -22.65
CA TYR A 178 10.08 -28.99 -23.37
C TYR A 178 10.00 -27.47 -23.18
N MET A 179 10.12 -26.98 -21.95
CA MET A 179 10.12 -25.55 -21.68
C MET A 179 11.31 -24.80 -22.28
N ALA A 180 12.47 -25.45 -22.35
CA ALA A 180 13.68 -24.87 -22.97
C ALA A 180 13.54 -24.77 -24.50
N SER A 181 12.80 -25.70 -25.14
CA SER A 181 12.64 -25.76 -26.59
C SER A 181 11.83 -24.59 -27.19
N TRP A 182 11.08 -23.84 -26.40
CA TRP A 182 10.30 -22.68 -26.87
C TRP A 182 11.10 -21.35 -26.90
N ARG A 183 12.38 -21.41 -26.59
CA ARG A 183 13.27 -20.24 -26.59
C ARG A 183 14.09 -20.09 -27.86
N GLU A 184 13.90 -20.97 -28.83
CA GLU A 184 14.41 -20.87 -30.19
C GLU A 184 13.26 -20.40 -31.12
#